data_4992b3beb00a6f6647a020e0d6d039f9
#
_entry.id   4992b3beb00a6f6647a020e0d6d039f9
#
_cell.length_a   1.000
_cell.length_b   1.000
_cell.length_c   1.000
_cell.angle_alpha   90.00
_cell.angle_beta   90.00
_cell.angle_gamma   90.00
#
_symmetry.space_group_name_H-M   'P 1'
#
loop_
_entity.id
_entity.type
_entity.pdbx_description
1 polymer ?
#
loop_
_entity_poly.entity_id
_entity_poly.type
_entity_poly.pdbx_seq_one_letter_code
_entity_poly.pdbx_strand_id
1 'polypeptide(L)'
;MRTEFPISRRQFFAAAAAVSAGAMIRTSYAGSMPNVDLGERPHRASDVKVLNPYGRVPVSFVIDDSTCLVNMGHYCQPQFEEAWGKCKNRQPKPWRSWPREITDSFVREFGTFCREQGVRGKYSLVPYPACVGWLDRELPGWSRTELRASLQLVRDFMTPDWDIHPEMITHTRVIDITTGRPLPQRKDGGYWMENGGWDNGRSLDEIASYIAYALQLIKNLDLPCEGFTTPGGFGNGGKSILSQAAIQAIRGVLGAEIPHYFKYVVSNINESTQPQVEHAKGIPTNAAECVVNIPTCTGDYLGVWDGSAPNPTDETIESHVSKDFQSGRLVEVINKGEPACFLTHWPGMYANGTGVAFRTFQGTVRRLNAGFRDRIRWMKLSEIARYWAAKELTTIVNANGKTTLKAPFETPGFTLDLPFHTSAPVVQHGDSQMELKKVNSTQQLSDGTWTKGSVEGHVIVCFILEKGDTTIS
;
A
#
# COMPACT_ATOMS: atom_id res chain seq x y z
N MET A 1 26.80 -55.17 18.79
CA MET A 1 27.27 -53.90 19.31
C MET A 1 26.39 -52.79 18.69
N ARG A 2 25.42 -52.28 19.44
CA ARG A 2 24.61 -51.13 19.05
C ARG A 2 25.20 -49.91 19.74
N THR A 3 25.65 -48.94 18.98
CA THR A 3 26.07 -47.64 19.50
C THR A 3 24.92 -46.67 19.32
N GLU A 4 24.24 -46.36 20.43
CA GLU A 4 23.24 -45.26 20.50
C GLU A 4 24.02 -43.95 20.74
N PHE A 5 23.78 -42.94 19.90
CA PHE A 5 24.24 -41.58 20.17
C PHE A 5 23.09 -40.80 20.85
N PRO A 6 23.30 -40.19 22.02
CA PRO A 6 22.27 -39.40 22.69
C PRO A 6 22.16 -38.03 22.06
N ILE A 7 20.92 -37.72 21.55
CA ILE A 7 20.53 -36.37 21.11
C ILE A 7 20.43 -35.47 22.35
N SER A 8 21.15 -34.38 22.38
CA SER A 8 21.13 -33.46 23.52
C SER A 8 19.81 -32.71 23.65
N ARG A 9 19.35 -32.44 24.87
CA ARG A 9 18.12 -31.69 25.17
C ARG A 9 18.01 -30.32 24.49
N ARG A 10 19.15 -29.70 24.10
CA ARG A 10 19.16 -28.43 23.36
C ARG A 10 18.68 -28.54 21.89
N GLN A 11 18.89 -29.70 21.27
CA GLN A 11 18.43 -29.95 19.89
C GLN A 11 16.94 -30.27 19.82
N PHE A 12 16.35 -30.78 20.91
CA PHE A 12 14.93 -31.03 21.00
C PHE A 12 14.09 -29.74 21.15
N PHE A 13 14.62 -28.72 21.82
CA PHE A 13 13.96 -27.42 21.98
C PHE A 13 14.04 -26.54 20.72
N ALA A 14 15.06 -26.71 19.88
CA ALA A 14 15.15 -25.99 18.59
C ALA A 14 14.15 -26.55 17.53
N ALA A 15 13.76 -27.82 17.63
CA ALA A 15 12.78 -28.43 16.74
C ALA A 15 11.33 -28.20 17.20
N ALA A 16 11.08 -27.95 18.49
CA ALA A 16 9.74 -27.69 19.03
C ALA A 16 9.29 -26.21 18.88
N ALA A 17 10.22 -25.26 18.75
CA ALA A 17 9.91 -23.86 18.50
C ALA A 17 9.50 -23.57 17.05
N ALA A 18 9.73 -24.49 16.11
CA ALA A 18 9.37 -24.33 14.71
C ALA A 18 7.95 -24.85 14.35
N VAL A 19 7.22 -25.46 15.29
CA VAL A 19 5.93 -26.11 15.02
C VAL A 19 4.73 -25.38 15.62
N SER A 20 4.92 -24.39 16.48
CA SER A 20 3.86 -23.55 17.05
C SER A 20 3.67 -22.18 16.37
N ALA A 21 4.46 -21.85 15.35
CA ALA A 21 4.19 -20.72 14.48
C ALA A 21 3.04 -21.09 13.52
N GLY A 22 1.85 -20.86 14.02
CA GLY A 22 0.56 -20.92 13.48
C GLY A 22 0.35 -21.30 12.03
N ALA A 23 -0.66 -22.03 11.78
CA ALA A 23 -1.43 -21.99 10.54
C ALA A 23 -1.96 -20.56 10.37
N MET A 24 -1.08 -19.57 10.10
CA MET A 24 -1.48 -18.29 9.56
C MET A 24 -2.27 -18.58 8.29
N ILE A 25 -3.41 -17.96 8.18
CA ILE A 25 -4.11 -17.79 6.93
C ILE A 25 -3.07 -17.20 5.98
N ARG A 26 -2.46 -18.02 5.13
CA ARG A 26 -1.82 -17.50 3.93
C ARG A 26 -2.98 -17.01 3.08
N THR A 27 -3.44 -15.79 3.36
CA THR A 27 -4.13 -15.03 2.35
C THR A 27 -3.22 -15.07 1.12
N SER A 28 -3.80 -15.25 -0.02
CA SER A 28 -3.12 -15.48 -1.31
C SER A 28 -2.28 -14.28 -1.80
N TYR A 29 -1.91 -13.37 -0.92
CA TYR A 29 -1.07 -12.19 -1.17
C TYR A 29 0.44 -12.47 -1.19
N ALA A 30 0.90 -13.55 -0.55
CA ALA A 30 2.34 -13.85 -0.51
C ALA A 30 2.79 -14.40 -1.87
N GLY A 31 3.40 -13.57 -2.68
CA GLY A 31 4.02 -13.94 -3.95
C GLY A 31 4.97 -12.86 -4.41
N SER A 32 6.06 -13.25 -5.04
CA SER A 32 6.95 -12.33 -5.73
C SER A 32 6.18 -11.47 -6.72
N MET A 33 6.65 -10.23 -6.90
CA MET A 33 6.11 -9.32 -7.91
C MET A 33 6.06 -10.02 -9.27
N PRO A 34 4.98 -9.87 -10.04
CA PRO A 34 4.87 -10.53 -11.34
C PRO A 34 5.88 -9.93 -12.31
N ASN A 35 6.34 -10.77 -13.24
CA ASN A 35 7.03 -10.27 -14.42
C ASN A 35 5.98 -9.75 -15.40
N VAL A 36 5.82 -8.44 -15.46
CA VAL A 36 4.90 -7.73 -16.36
C VAL A 36 5.68 -6.87 -17.35
N ASP A 37 5.02 -6.46 -18.43
CA ASP A 37 5.58 -5.49 -19.35
C ASP A 37 5.75 -4.13 -18.64
N LEU A 38 6.97 -3.68 -18.52
CA LEU A 38 7.28 -2.39 -17.91
C LEU A 38 7.05 -1.22 -18.90
N GLY A 39 7.01 -1.50 -20.21
CA GLY A 39 6.86 -0.50 -21.26
C GLY A 39 8.14 0.29 -21.53
N GLU A 40 7.98 1.50 -22.04
CA GLU A 40 9.07 2.40 -22.40
C GLU A 40 9.89 2.82 -21.17
N ARG A 41 11.22 2.98 -21.37
CA ARG A 41 12.13 3.52 -20.34
C ARG A 41 12.98 4.62 -20.97
N PRO A 42 13.11 5.78 -20.30
CA PRO A 42 13.91 6.88 -20.80
C PRO A 42 15.40 6.61 -20.65
N HIS A 43 16.19 7.36 -21.42
CA HIS A 43 17.64 7.43 -21.21
C HIS A 43 17.95 8.08 -19.86
N ARG A 44 18.97 7.57 -19.17
CA ARG A 44 19.47 8.11 -17.90
C ARG A 44 20.99 8.15 -17.89
N ALA A 45 21.54 9.29 -17.53
CA ALA A 45 22.96 9.43 -17.24
C ALA A 45 23.36 8.53 -16.07
N SER A 46 24.40 7.74 -16.25
CA SER A 46 24.85 6.73 -15.28
C SER A 46 25.50 7.34 -14.03
N ASP A 47 25.94 8.58 -14.12
CA ASP A 47 26.57 9.37 -13.05
C ASP A 47 25.56 10.20 -12.23
N VAL A 48 24.28 10.16 -12.56
CA VAL A 48 23.20 10.79 -11.81
C VAL A 48 22.29 9.74 -11.20
N LYS A 49 22.11 9.79 -9.88
CA LYS A 49 21.26 8.84 -9.15
C LYS A 49 20.01 9.53 -8.62
N VAL A 50 18.82 9.02 -8.94
CA VAL A 50 17.58 9.45 -8.30
C VAL A 50 17.44 8.70 -6.96
N LEU A 51 17.43 9.45 -5.87
CA LEU A 51 17.29 8.95 -4.50
C LEU A 51 15.83 8.79 -4.12
N ASN A 52 15.54 8.43 -2.88
CA ASN A 52 14.21 8.47 -2.30
C ASN A 52 13.74 9.92 -2.09
N PRO A 53 12.43 10.17 -1.98
CA PRO A 53 11.89 11.51 -1.81
C PRO A 53 12.49 12.19 -0.57
N TYR A 54 13.00 13.40 -0.75
CA TYR A 54 13.70 14.16 0.31
C TYR A 54 14.89 13.43 0.94
N GLY A 55 15.48 12.45 0.25
CA GLY A 55 16.52 11.56 0.79
C GLY A 55 16.05 10.62 1.90
N ARG A 56 14.74 10.41 2.08
CA ARG A 56 14.13 9.60 3.14
C ARG A 56 13.36 8.41 2.59
N VAL A 57 13.36 7.32 3.33
CA VAL A 57 12.62 6.12 2.97
C VAL A 57 11.12 6.35 3.15
N PRO A 58 10.29 6.15 2.12
CA PRO A 58 8.84 6.18 2.26
C PRO A 58 8.34 5.10 3.21
N VAL A 59 7.45 5.49 4.11
CA VAL A 59 6.69 4.57 4.98
C VAL A 59 5.21 4.84 4.77
N SER A 60 4.44 3.78 4.61
CA SER A 60 2.99 3.87 4.40
C SER A 60 2.27 2.79 5.19
N PHE A 61 1.17 3.14 5.82
CA PHE A 61 0.33 2.16 6.49
C PHE A 61 -0.86 1.80 5.60
N VAL A 62 -1.00 0.52 5.29
CA VAL A 62 -2.03 0.00 4.39
C VAL A 62 -3.08 -0.72 5.21
N ILE A 63 -4.33 -0.25 5.12
CA ILE A 63 -5.46 -0.84 5.84
C ILE A 63 -6.43 -1.43 4.83
N ASP A 64 -6.68 -2.73 4.97
CA ASP A 64 -7.66 -3.48 4.20
C ASP A 64 -8.92 -3.77 5.02
N ASP A 65 -10.00 -4.22 4.38
CA ASP A 65 -11.30 -4.57 4.98
C ASP A 65 -12.01 -3.43 5.72
N SER A 66 -11.57 -2.19 5.55
CA SER A 66 -12.28 -1.07 6.16
C SER A 66 -13.51 -0.65 5.34
N THR A 67 -14.48 -0.12 6.05
CA THR A 67 -15.72 0.41 5.47
C THR A 67 -16.42 1.31 6.50
N CYS A 68 -17.55 1.93 6.15
CA CYS A 68 -18.35 2.68 7.12
C CYS A 68 -19.23 1.74 7.93
N LEU A 69 -19.19 1.87 9.26
CA LEU A 69 -20.07 1.22 10.23
C LEU A 69 -19.95 -0.31 10.31
N VAL A 70 -19.91 -1.01 9.17
CA VAL A 70 -19.96 -2.49 9.12
C VAL A 70 -18.67 -3.10 9.66
N ASN A 71 -18.78 -3.98 10.65
CA ASN A 71 -17.66 -4.84 11.05
C ASN A 71 -17.53 -6.01 10.05
N MET A 72 -16.59 -5.89 9.12
CA MET A 72 -16.33 -6.93 8.12
C MET A 72 -16.03 -8.29 8.76
N GLY A 73 -15.35 -8.33 9.90
CA GLY A 73 -15.11 -9.59 10.62
C GLY A 73 -16.39 -10.34 10.96
N HIS A 74 -17.40 -9.63 11.47
CA HIS A 74 -18.71 -10.23 11.83
C HIS A 74 -19.45 -10.77 10.59
N TYR A 75 -19.48 -10.03 9.49
CA TYR A 75 -20.30 -10.39 8.32
C TYR A 75 -19.58 -11.28 7.31
N CYS A 76 -18.27 -11.20 7.20
CA CYS A 76 -17.50 -12.05 6.29
C CYS A 76 -17.32 -13.47 6.86
N GLN A 77 -17.14 -13.60 8.18
CA GLN A 77 -16.83 -14.90 8.80
C GLN A 77 -17.82 -16.01 8.45
N PRO A 78 -19.17 -15.82 8.54
CA PRO A 78 -20.12 -16.88 8.17
C PRO A 78 -20.03 -17.26 6.68
N GLN A 79 -19.75 -16.31 5.81
CA GLN A 79 -19.59 -16.57 4.37
C GLN A 79 -18.31 -17.36 4.09
N PHE A 80 -17.22 -17.06 4.78
CA PHE A 80 -15.98 -17.83 4.68
C PHE A 80 -16.10 -19.23 5.28
N GLU A 81 -16.84 -19.40 6.37
CA GLU A 81 -17.13 -20.72 6.92
C GLU A 81 -17.94 -21.57 5.93
N GLU A 82 -18.93 -20.98 5.29
CA GLU A 82 -19.71 -21.65 4.25
C GLU A 82 -18.84 -22.05 3.04
N ALA A 83 -18.01 -21.13 2.55
CA ALA A 83 -17.21 -21.34 1.35
C ALA A 83 -15.98 -22.23 1.58
N TRP A 84 -15.32 -22.12 2.72
CA TRP A 84 -14.01 -22.75 2.97
C TRP A 84 -13.95 -23.67 4.17
N GLY A 85 -14.96 -23.68 5.03
CA GLY A 85 -14.94 -24.42 6.29
C GLY A 85 -14.64 -25.92 6.12
N LYS A 86 -15.30 -26.55 5.16
CA LYS A 86 -15.11 -27.98 4.84
C LYS A 86 -13.77 -28.28 4.15
N CYS A 87 -13.22 -27.32 3.41
CA CYS A 87 -12.00 -27.51 2.61
C CYS A 87 -10.72 -27.27 3.40
N LYS A 88 -10.78 -26.55 4.52
CA LYS A 88 -9.59 -26.06 5.24
C LYS A 88 -9.53 -26.55 6.70
N ASN A 89 -10.40 -27.48 7.12
CA ASN A 89 -10.52 -28.00 8.49
C ASN A 89 -10.47 -26.88 9.57
N ARG A 90 -11.09 -25.74 9.27
CA ARG A 90 -11.10 -24.59 10.18
C ARG A 90 -12.16 -24.79 11.25
N GLN A 91 -11.76 -24.56 12.50
CA GLN A 91 -12.74 -24.46 13.59
C GLN A 91 -13.64 -23.23 13.36
N PRO A 92 -14.96 -23.37 13.54
CA PRO A 92 -15.87 -22.23 13.47
C PRO A 92 -15.46 -21.15 14.46
N LYS A 93 -15.54 -19.88 14.03
CA LYS A 93 -15.26 -18.74 14.90
C LYS A 93 -16.53 -18.27 15.60
N PRO A 94 -16.44 -17.69 16.80
CA PRO A 94 -17.61 -17.23 17.55
C PRO A 94 -18.14 -15.87 17.03
N TRP A 95 -18.26 -15.73 15.70
CA TRP A 95 -18.59 -14.45 15.05
C TRP A 95 -19.93 -13.85 15.52
N ARG A 96 -20.87 -14.68 15.99
CA ARG A 96 -22.17 -14.18 16.51
C ARG A 96 -22.03 -13.33 17.77
N SER A 97 -20.95 -13.49 18.52
CA SER A 97 -20.62 -12.67 19.69
C SER A 97 -19.82 -11.41 19.37
N TRP A 98 -19.36 -11.28 18.13
CA TRP A 98 -18.59 -10.09 17.70
C TRP A 98 -19.52 -8.90 17.44
N PRO A 99 -19.07 -7.67 17.70
CA PRO A 99 -19.82 -6.48 17.35
C PRO A 99 -20.17 -6.47 15.86
N ARG A 100 -21.38 -6.04 15.52
CA ARG A 100 -21.82 -5.89 14.12
C ARG A 100 -21.24 -4.62 13.49
N GLU A 101 -20.78 -3.72 14.31
CA GLU A 101 -20.33 -2.38 13.93
C GLU A 101 -18.90 -2.12 14.41
N ILE A 102 -18.12 -1.46 13.58
CA ILE A 102 -16.92 -0.72 13.99
C ILE A 102 -17.32 0.74 14.05
N THR A 103 -17.34 1.30 15.25
CA THR A 103 -17.94 2.59 15.52
C THR A 103 -17.13 3.77 14.97
N ASP A 104 -17.81 4.84 14.61
CA ASP A 104 -17.16 6.11 14.22
C ASP A 104 -16.27 6.69 15.32
N SER A 105 -16.54 6.36 16.59
CA SER A 105 -15.66 6.75 17.70
C SER A 105 -14.28 6.10 17.60
N PHE A 106 -14.22 4.83 17.17
CA PHE A 106 -12.94 4.15 16.92
C PHE A 106 -12.21 4.75 15.71
N VAL A 107 -12.92 5.08 14.64
CA VAL A 107 -12.33 5.78 13.47
C VAL A 107 -11.71 7.11 13.91
N ARG A 108 -12.38 7.88 14.78
CA ARG A 108 -11.84 9.14 15.31
C ARG A 108 -10.62 8.91 16.20
N GLU A 109 -10.67 7.94 17.09
CA GLU A 109 -9.55 7.60 17.98
C GLU A 109 -8.31 7.21 17.16
N PHE A 110 -8.48 6.32 16.20
CA PHE A 110 -7.43 5.89 15.28
C PHE A 110 -6.85 7.06 14.49
N GLY A 111 -7.71 7.83 13.82
CA GLY A 111 -7.26 8.94 12.98
C GLY A 111 -6.62 10.08 13.76
N THR A 112 -7.10 10.35 15.01
CA THR A 112 -6.45 11.32 15.90
C THR A 112 -5.03 10.91 16.21
N PHE A 113 -4.83 9.67 16.65
CA PHE A 113 -3.49 9.13 16.89
C PHE A 113 -2.59 9.22 15.65
N CYS A 114 -3.11 8.81 14.50
CA CYS A 114 -2.35 8.85 13.25
C CYS A 114 -1.93 10.28 12.89
N ARG A 115 -2.82 11.24 13.01
CA ARG A 115 -2.54 12.66 12.75
C ARG A 115 -1.49 13.22 13.71
N GLU A 116 -1.58 12.93 15.01
CA GLU A 116 -0.59 13.32 16.01
C GLU A 116 0.80 12.74 15.75
N GLN A 117 0.87 11.51 15.20
CA GLN A 117 2.11 10.83 14.90
C GLN A 117 2.62 11.07 13.47
N GLY A 118 1.84 11.77 12.64
CA GLY A 118 2.14 12.03 11.23
C GLY A 118 2.02 10.80 10.33
N VAL A 119 1.29 9.78 10.77
CA VAL A 119 1.07 8.55 9.99
C VAL A 119 0.17 8.82 8.80
N ARG A 120 0.59 8.35 7.64
CA ARG A 120 -0.15 8.45 6.38
C ARG A 120 -0.20 7.09 5.68
N GLY A 121 -1.16 6.90 4.79
CA GLY A 121 -1.27 5.63 4.10
C GLY A 121 -2.49 5.47 3.21
N LYS A 122 -3.04 4.26 3.18
CA LYS A 122 -4.22 3.90 2.44
C LYS A 122 -5.27 3.29 3.38
N TYR A 123 -6.50 3.77 3.26
CA TYR A 123 -7.69 3.27 3.93
C TYR A 123 -8.63 2.68 2.89
N SER A 124 -8.90 1.39 2.96
CA SER A 124 -9.88 0.76 2.08
C SER A 124 -11.29 1.27 2.35
N LEU A 125 -12.13 1.24 1.34
CA LEU A 125 -13.55 1.40 1.51
C LEU A 125 -14.26 0.34 0.66
N VAL A 126 -14.68 -0.74 1.32
CA VAL A 126 -15.48 -1.79 0.68
C VAL A 126 -16.89 -1.21 0.41
N PRO A 127 -17.28 -0.97 -0.85
CA PRO A 127 -18.48 -0.19 -1.14
C PRO A 127 -19.80 -0.97 -1.00
N TYR A 128 -19.72 -2.31 -1.00
CA TYR A 128 -20.85 -3.22 -0.73
C TYR A 128 -20.44 -4.28 0.30
N PRO A 129 -20.12 -3.87 1.54
CA PRO A 129 -19.42 -4.71 2.51
C PRO A 129 -20.15 -6.02 2.80
N ALA A 130 -19.50 -7.15 2.52
CA ALA A 130 -20.01 -8.50 2.72
C ALA A 130 -21.44 -8.72 2.18
N CYS A 131 -21.84 -8.02 1.15
CA CYS A 131 -23.21 -8.03 0.59
C CYS A 131 -24.30 -7.57 1.58
N VAL A 132 -23.95 -6.81 2.63
CA VAL A 132 -24.91 -6.30 3.64
C VAL A 132 -25.76 -5.18 3.07
N GLY A 133 -25.14 -4.22 2.40
CA GLY A 133 -25.80 -3.06 1.80
C GLY A 133 -24.79 -2.14 1.11
N TRP A 134 -25.29 -1.20 0.34
CA TRP A 134 -24.49 -0.31 -0.52
C TRP A 134 -24.22 1.02 0.17
N LEU A 135 -22.98 1.43 0.27
CA LEU A 135 -22.62 2.70 0.90
C LEU A 135 -23.15 3.92 0.13
N ASP A 136 -23.29 3.82 -1.19
CA ASP A 136 -23.82 4.89 -2.03
C ASP A 136 -25.38 4.94 -2.10
N ARG A 137 -26.05 4.01 -1.43
CA ARG A 137 -27.52 3.88 -1.49
C ARG A 137 -28.14 3.67 -0.13
N GLU A 138 -28.05 2.43 0.39
CA GLU A 138 -28.67 1.99 1.62
C GLU A 138 -27.84 0.90 2.30
N LEU A 139 -27.69 1.04 3.61
CA LEU A 139 -27.01 0.08 4.47
C LEU A 139 -28.00 -0.46 5.50
N PRO A 140 -28.66 -1.62 5.24
CA PRO A 140 -29.64 -2.19 6.15
C PRO A 140 -29.08 -2.41 7.56
N GLY A 141 -29.83 -1.94 8.55
CA GLY A 141 -29.46 -1.99 9.96
C GLY A 141 -28.90 -0.66 10.50
N TRP A 142 -28.67 0.31 9.64
CA TRP A 142 -28.29 1.69 10.00
C TRP A 142 -29.18 2.68 9.28
N SER A 143 -29.45 3.81 9.91
CA SER A 143 -30.20 4.89 9.28
C SER A 143 -29.34 5.59 8.21
N ARG A 144 -29.99 6.23 7.26
CA ARG A 144 -29.31 7.07 6.26
C ARG A 144 -28.52 8.22 6.89
N THR A 145 -28.95 8.70 8.06
CA THR A 145 -28.23 9.74 8.81
C THR A 145 -26.93 9.23 9.38
N GLU A 146 -26.92 8.05 9.99
CA GLU A 146 -25.71 7.40 10.48
C GLU A 146 -24.71 7.13 9.36
N LEU A 147 -25.18 6.55 8.24
CA LEU A 147 -24.33 6.29 7.08
C LEU A 147 -23.71 7.59 6.52
N ARG A 148 -24.50 8.65 6.39
CA ARG A 148 -23.96 9.94 5.92
C ARG A 148 -22.95 10.53 6.90
N ALA A 149 -23.18 10.43 8.21
CA ALA A 149 -22.25 10.91 9.23
C ALA A 149 -20.93 10.16 9.17
N SER A 150 -20.96 8.82 9.00
CA SER A 150 -19.77 8.00 8.86
C SER A 150 -18.99 8.30 7.58
N LEU A 151 -19.68 8.47 6.44
CA LEU A 151 -19.07 8.90 5.17
C LEU A 151 -18.45 10.30 5.29
N GLN A 152 -19.12 11.22 5.97
CA GLN A 152 -18.59 12.56 6.22
C GLN A 152 -17.33 12.51 7.08
N LEU A 153 -17.31 11.62 8.09
CA LEU A 153 -16.13 11.39 8.90
C LEU A 153 -14.94 10.90 8.06
N VAL A 154 -15.17 9.94 7.16
CA VAL A 154 -14.11 9.49 6.22
C VAL A 154 -13.61 10.66 5.39
N ARG A 155 -14.51 11.47 4.82
CA ARG A 155 -14.17 12.61 3.97
C ARG A 155 -13.35 13.66 4.71
N ASP A 156 -13.79 14.08 5.88
CA ASP A 156 -13.19 15.22 6.58
C ASP A 156 -12.00 14.83 7.45
N PHE A 157 -11.95 13.58 7.88
CA PHE A 157 -11.01 13.14 8.89
C PHE A 157 -9.95 12.17 8.35
N MET A 158 -10.32 11.30 7.40
CA MET A 158 -9.36 10.33 6.85
C MET A 158 -8.67 10.87 5.59
N THR A 159 -9.43 11.39 4.62
CA THR A 159 -8.87 11.74 3.29
C THR A 159 -7.69 12.70 3.26
N PRO A 160 -7.49 13.63 4.21
CA PRO A 160 -6.30 14.49 4.20
C PRO A 160 -4.98 13.70 4.24
N ASP A 161 -4.95 12.60 5.02
CA ASP A 161 -3.75 11.81 5.27
C ASP A 161 -3.78 10.40 4.68
N TRP A 162 -4.92 9.99 4.09
CA TRP A 162 -5.15 8.65 3.61
C TRP A 162 -5.72 8.64 2.19
N ASP A 163 -5.17 7.78 1.32
CA ASP A 163 -5.83 7.43 0.07
C ASP A 163 -7.04 6.55 0.35
N ILE A 164 -8.13 6.79 -0.35
CA ILE A 164 -9.29 5.92 -0.32
C ILE A 164 -9.24 4.99 -1.52
N HIS A 165 -9.21 3.68 -1.27
CA HIS A 165 -9.27 2.66 -2.31
C HIS A 165 -10.52 1.80 -2.15
N PRO A 166 -11.29 1.51 -3.21
CA PRO A 166 -12.21 0.40 -3.14
C PRO A 166 -11.42 -0.91 -3.02
N GLU A 167 -11.82 -1.78 -2.10
CA GLU A 167 -11.26 -3.12 -2.01
C GLU A 167 -12.19 -4.09 -2.73
N MET A 168 -12.22 -3.95 -4.04
CA MET A 168 -13.23 -4.48 -4.90
C MET A 168 -14.65 -4.25 -4.33
N ILE A 169 -15.68 -5.00 -4.74
CA ILE A 169 -17.02 -4.53 -4.47
C ILE A 169 -17.51 -5.00 -3.10
N THR A 170 -17.31 -6.26 -2.76
CA THR A 170 -17.89 -6.86 -1.54
C THR A 170 -16.86 -7.42 -0.56
N HIS A 171 -15.65 -7.63 -1.01
CA HIS A 171 -14.60 -8.39 -0.32
C HIS A 171 -14.94 -9.86 -0.06
N THR A 172 -16.16 -10.31 -0.27
CA THR A 172 -16.57 -11.71 -0.10
C THR A 172 -17.00 -12.33 -1.41
N ARG A 173 -18.28 -12.39 -1.70
CA ARG A 173 -18.81 -12.99 -2.92
C ARG A 173 -18.67 -12.04 -4.10
N VAL A 174 -18.24 -12.57 -5.23
CA VAL A 174 -18.30 -11.82 -6.49
C VAL A 174 -19.74 -11.58 -6.88
N ILE A 175 -20.04 -10.39 -7.36
CA ILE A 175 -21.38 -10.01 -7.84
C ILE A 175 -21.43 -9.89 -9.37
N ASP A 176 -22.59 -10.04 -9.91
CA ASP A 176 -22.93 -9.56 -11.24
C ASP A 176 -23.14 -8.04 -11.14
N ILE A 177 -22.31 -7.26 -11.82
CA ILE A 177 -22.34 -5.79 -11.76
C ILE A 177 -23.57 -5.20 -12.44
N THR A 178 -24.29 -5.96 -13.28
CA THR A 178 -25.54 -5.52 -13.94
C THR A 178 -26.71 -5.58 -12.96
N THR A 179 -26.77 -6.65 -12.17
CA THR A 179 -27.88 -6.90 -11.24
C THR A 179 -27.58 -6.53 -9.79
N GLY A 180 -26.30 -6.38 -9.44
CA GLY A 180 -25.82 -6.16 -8.07
C GLY A 180 -25.97 -7.38 -7.17
N ARG A 181 -26.28 -8.55 -7.71
CA ARG A 181 -26.50 -9.78 -6.95
C ARG A 181 -25.25 -10.65 -6.92
N PRO A 182 -24.97 -11.36 -5.81
CA PRO A 182 -23.92 -12.37 -5.77
C PRO A 182 -24.11 -13.39 -6.91
N LEU A 183 -22.98 -13.76 -7.54
CA LEU A 183 -22.97 -14.82 -8.53
C LEU A 183 -23.43 -16.15 -7.90
N PRO A 184 -24.10 -17.00 -8.68
CA PRO A 184 -24.55 -18.29 -8.19
C PRO A 184 -23.36 -19.17 -7.79
N GLN A 185 -23.66 -20.18 -7.00
CA GLN A 185 -22.69 -21.23 -6.66
C GLN A 185 -22.10 -21.83 -7.94
N ARG A 186 -20.82 -22.11 -7.92
CA ARG A 186 -20.10 -22.75 -9.02
C ARG A 186 -20.61 -24.17 -9.26
N LYS A 187 -20.40 -24.69 -10.44
CA LYS A 187 -20.76 -26.08 -10.79
C LYS A 187 -20.10 -27.14 -9.90
N ASP A 188 -18.93 -26.80 -9.34
CA ASP A 188 -18.20 -27.64 -8.37
C ASP A 188 -18.69 -27.50 -6.92
N GLY A 189 -19.77 -26.77 -6.69
CA GLY A 189 -20.35 -26.49 -5.37
C GLY A 189 -19.64 -25.41 -4.57
N GLY A 190 -18.57 -24.79 -5.11
CA GLY A 190 -17.86 -23.69 -4.46
C GLY A 190 -18.49 -22.33 -4.75
N TYR A 191 -17.88 -21.28 -4.19
CA TYR A 191 -18.22 -19.88 -4.41
C TYR A 191 -17.04 -19.12 -4.97
N TRP A 192 -17.33 -17.99 -5.63
CA TRP A 192 -16.33 -17.04 -6.08
C TRP A 192 -15.94 -16.08 -4.93
N MET A 193 -15.37 -16.65 -3.85
CA MET A 193 -14.98 -15.87 -2.68
C MET A 193 -13.68 -15.11 -2.92
N GLU A 194 -13.64 -13.85 -2.49
CA GLU A 194 -12.51 -12.94 -2.73
C GLU A 194 -12.03 -12.98 -4.20
N ASN A 195 -12.95 -13.09 -5.12
CA ASN A 195 -12.69 -13.26 -6.56
C ASN A 195 -11.80 -14.49 -6.93
N GLY A 196 -11.60 -15.44 -6.04
CA GLY A 196 -10.74 -16.59 -6.28
C GLY A 196 -11.10 -17.36 -7.54
N GLY A 197 -10.27 -17.28 -8.57
CA GLY A 197 -10.45 -17.88 -9.87
C GLY A 197 -11.54 -17.27 -10.74
N TRP A 198 -12.18 -16.18 -10.31
CA TRP A 198 -13.23 -15.49 -11.10
C TRP A 198 -12.67 -14.86 -12.38
N ASP A 199 -11.46 -14.36 -12.31
CA ASP A 199 -10.74 -13.70 -13.40
C ASP A 199 -10.04 -14.67 -14.38
N ASN A 200 -10.11 -16.00 -14.13
CA ASN A 200 -9.54 -16.99 -15.03
C ASN A 200 -10.25 -16.97 -16.40
N GLY A 201 -9.47 -16.69 -17.44
CA GLY A 201 -9.97 -16.66 -18.83
C GLY A 201 -10.87 -15.49 -19.18
N ARG A 202 -10.99 -14.48 -18.31
CA ARG A 202 -11.69 -13.25 -18.64
C ARG A 202 -10.82 -12.32 -19.48
N SER A 203 -11.50 -11.53 -20.30
CA SER A 203 -10.87 -10.49 -21.10
C SER A 203 -10.44 -9.30 -20.24
N LEU A 204 -9.57 -8.47 -20.79
CA LEU A 204 -9.17 -7.21 -20.21
C LEU A 204 -10.37 -6.32 -19.91
N ASP A 205 -11.32 -6.20 -20.86
CA ASP A 205 -12.51 -5.36 -20.70
C ASP A 205 -13.44 -5.84 -19.58
N GLU A 206 -13.59 -7.15 -19.39
CA GLU A 206 -14.39 -7.69 -18.29
C GLU A 206 -13.77 -7.35 -16.93
N ILE A 207 -12.44 -7.50 -16.79
CA ILE A 207 -11.72 -7.17 -15.56
C ILE A 207 -11.76 -5.66 -15.33
N ALA A 208 -11.49 -4.86 -16.36
CA ALA A 208 -11.55 -3.40 -16.28
C ALA A 208 -12.94 -2.91 -15.91
N SER A 209 -14.01 -3.50 -16.46
CA SER A 209 -15.39 -3.14 -16.13
C SER A 209 -15.73 -3.43 -14.67
N TYR A 210 -15.22 -4.53 -14.10
CA TYR A 210 -15.44 -4.87 -12.69
C TYR A 210 -14.73 -3.87 -11.76
N ILE A 211 -13.48 -3.51 -12.10
CA ILE A 211 -12.72 -2.47 -11.38
C ILE A 211 -13.44 -1.11 -11.51
N ALA A 212 -13.84 -0.74 -12.73
CA ALA A 212 -14.52 0.52 -13.01
C ALA A 212 -15.81 0.67 -12.22
N TYR A 213 -16.57 -0.43 -12.04
CA TYR A 213 -17.79 -0.41 -11.23
C TYR A 213 -17.46 -0.11 -9.75
N ALA A 214 -16.43 -0.73 -9.18
CA ALA A 214 -15.99 -0.44 -7.81
C ALA A 214 -15.55 1.04 -7.64
N LEU A 215 -14.79 1.57 -8.60
CA LEU A 215 -14.35 2.96 -8.62
C LEU A 215 -15.54 3.94 -8.77
N GLN A 216 -16.53 3.60 -9.59
CA GLN A 216 -17.74 4.41 -9.74
C GLN A 216 -18.53 4.51 -8.44
N LEU A 217 -18.60 3.44 -7.64
CA LEU A 217 -19.22 3.48 -6.32
C LEU A 217 -18.50 4.47 -5.38
N ILE A 218 -17.17 4.50 -5.38
CA ILE A 218 -16.41 5.49 -4.60
C ILE A 218 -16.62 6.90 -5.12
N LYS A 219 -16.66 7.09 -6.43
CA LYS A 219 -16.95 8.38 -7.06
C LYS A 219 -18.35 8.89 -6.69
N ASN A 220 -19.37 8.00 -6.62
CA ASN A 220 -20.74 8.34 -6.18
C ASN A 220 -20.77 8.85 -4.72
N LEU A 221 -19.77 8.47 -3.91
CA LEU A 221 -19.62 8.93 -2.52
C LEU A 221 -18.86 10.26 -2.41
N ASP A 222 -18.45 10.85 -3.53
CA ASP A 222 -17.65 12.08 -3.58
C ASP A 222 -16.36 11.96 -2.73
N LEU A 223 -15.69 10.81 -2.85
CA LEU A 223 -14.41 10.54 -2.19
C LEU A 223 -13.27 10.57 -3.21
N PRO A 224 -12.14 11.23 -2.90
CA PRO A 224 -10.98 11.24 -3.78
C PRO A 224 -10.37 9.83 -3.87
N CYS A 225 -10.09 9.40 -5.10
CA CYS A 225 -9.53 8.07 -5.36
C CYS A 225 -8.70 8.09 -6.64
N GLU A 226 -7.53 7.46 -6.63
CA GLU A 226 -6.64 7.32 -7.79
C GLU A 226 -6.13 5.87 -7.94
N GLY A 227 -6.64 4.95 -7.13
CA GLY A 227 -6.22 3.57 -7.11
C GLY A 227 -7.25 2.61 -6.57
N PHE A 228 -6.89 1.34 -6.47
CA PHE A 228 -7.70 0.30 -5.85
C PHE A 228 -6.86 -0.77 -5.15
N THR A 229 -7.52 -1.54 -4.30
CA THR A 229 -6.95 -2.72 -3.64
C THR A 229 -7.66 -3.97 -4.11
N THR A 230 -6.93 -5.06 -4.28
CA THR A 230 -7.51 -6.35 -4.63
C THR A 230 -7.75 -7.18 -3.39
N PRO A 231 -8.91 -7.85 -3.24
CA PRO A 231 -9.03 -8.96 -2.29
C PRO A 231 -8.18 -10.15 -2.74
N GLY A 232 -7.93 -11.09 -1.85
CA GLY A 232 -6.96 -12.16 -1.99
C GLY A 232 -6.88 -12.89 -3.33
N GLY A 233 -8.00 -13.17 -3.96
CA GLY A 233 -8.06 -13.94 -5.21
C GLY A 233 -8.06 -13.11 -6.48
N PHE A 234 -8.43 -11.83 -6.43
CA PHE A 234 -8.58 -10.99 -7.61
C PHE A 234 -7.23 -10.75 -8.32
N GLY A 235 -7.23 -10.90 -9.64
CA GLY A 235 -6.03 -10.73 -10.46
C GLY A 235 -5.06 -11.92 -10.44
N ASN A 236 -5.37 -13.01 -9.74
CA ASN A 236 -4.49 -14.20 -9.73
C ASN A 236 -4.52 -14.97 -11.04
N GLY A 237 -5.67 -15.05 -11.71
CA GLY A 237 -5.83 -15.67 -13.03
C GLY A 237 -5.43 -14.77 -14.19
N GLY A 238 -5.60 -13.46 -14.00
CA GLY A 238 -5.33 -12.43 -15.00
C GLY A 238 -4.09 -11.58 -14.69
N LYS A 239 -3.03 -12.14 -14.10
CA LYS A 239 -1.82 -11.38 -13.68
C LYS A 239 -1.21 -10.52 -14.78
N SER A 240 -1.18 -10.99 -16.00
CA SER A 240 -0.60 -10.27 -17.15
C SER A 240 -1.45 -9.13 -17.68
N ILE A 241 -2.76 -9.12 -17.36
CA ILE A 241 -3.70 -8.09 -17.85
C ILE A 241 -4.25 -7.19 -16.73
N LEU A 242 -4.00 -7.53 -15.45
CA LEU A 242 -4.52 -6.77 -14.32
C LEU A 242 -4.07 -5.30 -14.36
N SER A 243 -2.80 -5.04 -14.61
CA SER A 243 -2.25 -3.70 -14.68
C SER A 243 -2.80 -2.89 -15.87
N GLN A 244 -3.03 -3.51 -17.02
CA GLN A 244 -3.68 -2.86 -18.15
C GLN A 244 -5.16 -2.55 -17.84
N ALA A 245 -5.87 -3.48 -17.21
CA ALA A 245 -7.24 -3.25 -16.76
C ALA A 245 -7.32 -2.14 -15.70
N ALA A 246 -6.30 -2.04 -14.84
CA ALA A 246 -6.17 -0.93 -13.88
C ALA A 246 -6.04 0.43 -14.58
N ILE A 247 -5.17 0.56 -15.58
CA ILE A 247 -5.04 1.80 -16.37
C ILE A 247 -6.40 2.17 -16.98
N GLN A 248 -7.02 1.22 -17.71
CA GLN A 248 -8.29 1.46 -18.39
C GLN A 248 -9.40 1.90 -17.42
N ALA A 249 -9.55 1.20 -16.30
CA ALA A 249 -10.61 1.48 -15.33
C ALA A 249 -10.39 2.80 -14.58
N ILE A 250 -9.19 3.02 -14.03
CA ILE A 250 -8.93 4.17 -13.17
C ILE A 250 -8.95 5.46 -14.00
N ARG A 251 -8.29 5.46 -15.15
CA ARG A 251 -8.33 6.64 -16.05
C ARG A 251 -9.72 6.88 -16.60
N GLY A 252 -10.44 5.84 -17.00
CA GLY A 252 -11.78 5.94 -17.56
C GLY A 252 -12.80 6.50 -16.58
N VAL A 253 -12.74 6.14 -15.31
CA VAL A 253 -13.72 6.57 -14.29
C VAL A 253 -13.29 7.86 -13.60
N LEU A 254 -12.02 7.97 -13.23
CA LEU A 254 -11.52 9.02 -12.32
C LEU A 254 -10.67 10.08 -13.05
N GLY A 255 -10.15 9.77 -14.23
CA GLY A 255 -9.22 10.66 -14.94
C GLY A 255 -7.86 10.81 -14.25
N ALA A 256 -7.49 9.87 -13.38
CA ALA A 256 -6.24 9.93 -12.63
C ALA A 256 -5.02 9.95 -13.57
N GLU A 257 -4.10 10.86 -13.33
CA GLU A 257 -2.87 10.99 -14.13
C GLU A 257 -1.97 9.78 -13.93
N ILE A 258 -1.82 9.33 -12.69
CA ILE A 258 -0.96 8.20 -12.31
C ILE A 258 -1.80 7.17 -11.55
N PRO A 259 -2.50 6.27 -12.28
CA PRO A 259 -3.17 5.12 -11.69
C PRO A 259 -2.22 4.28 -10.84
N HIS A 260 -2.71 3.78 -9.70
CA HIS A 260 -1.93 2.86 -8.87
C HIS A 260 -2.81 1.78 -8.23
N TYR A 261 -2.19 0.70 -7.80
CA TYR A 261 -2.91 -0.38 -7.13
C TYR A 261 -2.04 -1.12 -6.12
N PHE A 262 -2.70 -1.75 -5.15
CA PHE A 262 -2.09 -2.66 -4.20
C PHE A 262 -2.64 -4.07 -4.40
N LYS A 263 -1.73 -5.03 -4.53
CA LYS A 263 -2.04 -6.46 -4.62
C LYS A 263 -1.02 -7.37 -3.91
N TYR A 264 0.26 -7.07 -3.98
CA TYR A 264 1.31 -8.01 -3.64
C TYR A 264 1.91 -7.74 -2.27
N VAL A 265 2.22 -8.83 -1.54
CA VAL A 265 2.94 -8.81 -0.28
C VAL A 265 4.32 -9.42 -0.48
N VAL A 266 5.35 -8.64 -0.26
CA VAL A 266 6.75 -9.04 -0.36
C VAL A 266 7.33 -9.18 1.04
N SER A 267 7.11 -10.33 1.67
CA SER A 267 7.57 -10.60 3.04
C SER A 267 8.99 -11.19 3.13
N ASN A 268 9.53 -11.67 2.00
CA ASN A 268 10.87 -12.22 1.95
C ASN A 268 11.91 -11.08 1.93
N ILE A 269 12.90 -11.14 2.83
CA ILE A 269 13.98 -10.15 2.93
C ILE A 269 14.84 -10.05 1.66
N ASN A 270 14.98 -11.12 0.89
CA ASN A 270 15.76 -11.14 -0.33
C ASN A 270 15.05 -10.55 -1.55
N GLU A 271 13.75 -10.30 -1.44
CA GLU A 271 12.95 -9.68 -2.50
C GLU A 271 12.86 -8.16 -2.28
N SER A 272 12.66 -7.39 -3.36
CA SER A 272 12.55 -5.94 -3.31
C SER A 272 11.11 -5.50 -3.04
N THR A 273 10.95 -4.51 -2.17
CA THR A 273 9.68 -3.81 -1.92
C THR A 273 9.53 -2.52 -2.74
N GLN A 274 10.39 -2.32 -3.75
CA GLN A 274 10.28 -1.19 -4.66
C GLN A 274 8.96 -1.24 -5.42
N PRO A 275 8.21 -0.13 -5.53
CA PRO A 275 7.08 -0.02 -6.44
C PRO A 275 7.50 -0.30 -7.88
N GLN A 276 6.61 -0.91 -8.64
CA GLN A 276 6.86 -1.24 -10.04
C GLN A 276 6.02 -0.34 -10.94
N VAL A 277 6.68 0.43 -11.79
CA VAL A 277 6.03 1.25 -12.83
C VAL A 277 5.83 0.36 -14.05
N GLU A 278 4.57 0.13 -14.44
CA GLU A 278 4.17 -0.85 -15.44
C GLU A 278 3.53 -0.17 -16.65
N HIS A 279 3.66 -0.77 -17.84
CA HIS A 279 3.05 -0.36 -19.10
C HIS A 279 3.30 1.12 -19.48
N ALA A 280 4.49 1.63 -19.15
CA ALA A 280 4.82 3.02 -19.50
C ALA A 280 4.86 3.20 -21.03
N LYS A 281 4.22 4.24 -21.52
CA LYS A 281 4.21 4.61 -22.94
C LYS A 281 4.11 6.11 -23.14
N GLY A 282 4.46 6.55 -24.34
CA GLY A 282 4.41 7.97 -24.69
C GLY A 282 5.48 8.82 -24.01
N ILE A 283 6.59 8.24 -23.58
CA ILE A 283 7.69 8.88 -22.88
C ILE A 283 8.65 9.52 -23.91
N PRO A 284 9.15 10.72 -23.71
CA PRO A 284 8.94 11.67 -22.60
C PRO A 284 7.95 12.81 -22.96
N THR A 285 6.76 12.51 -23.38
CA THR A 285 5.78 13.51 -23.82
C THR A 285 4.70 13.78 -22.78
N ASN A 286 3.87 14.78 -23.03
CA ASN A 286 2.70 15.08 -22.19
C ASN A 286 1.59 14.00 -22.29
N ALA A 287 1.72 13.06 -23.24
CA ALA A 287 0.83 11.90 -23.40
C ALA A 287 1.33 10.66 -22.64
N ALA A 288 2.29 10.83 -21.73
CA ALA A 288 2.82 9.73 -20.92
C ALA A 288 1.72 9.03 -20.11
N GLU A 289 1.74 7.71 -20.14
CA GLU A 289 0.85 6.84 -19.37
C GLU A 289 1.65 5.76 -18.67
N CYS A 290 1.23 5.38 -17.48
CA CYS A 290 1.72 4.23 -16.74
C CYS A 290 0.73 3.84 -15.66
N VAL A 291 0.99 2.73 -14.96
CA VAL A 291 0.36 2.40 -13.68
C VAL A 291 1.44 2.00 -12.69
N VAL A 292 1.22 2.26 -11.41
CA VAL A 292 2.19 1.91 -10.37
C VAL A 292 1.63 0.84 -9.45
N ASN A 293 2.31 -0.30 -9.39
CA ASN A 293 2.04 -1.38 -8.46
C ASN A 293 2.88 -1.16 -7.19
N ILE A 294 2.23 -1.03 -6.05
CA ILE A 294 2.90 -0.76 -4.79
C ILE A 294 2.71 -1.96 -3.86
N PRO A 295 3.76 -2.77 -3.62
CA PRO A 295 3.69 -3.90 -2.72
C PRO A 295 3.78 -3.47 -1.25
N THR A 296 3.26 -4.31 -0.35
CA THR A 296 3.57 -4.20 1.08
C THR A 296 4.74 -5.08 1.46
N CYS A 297 5.47 -4.68 2.50
CA CYS A 297 6.63 -5.42 3.02
C CYS A 297 6.25 -6.44 4.11
N THR A 298 5.00 -6.42 4.55
CA THR A 298 4.45 -7.40 5.50
C THR A 298 3.12 -7.91 4.98
N GLY A 299 2.71 -9.11 5.39
CA GLY A 299 1.31 -9.48 5.42
C GLY A 299 0.59 -8.74 6.53
N ASP A 300 -0.58 -9.23 6.94
CA ASP A 300 -1.30 -8.67 8.11
C ASP A 300 -0.42 -8.72 9.36
N TYR A 301 0.17 -7.58 9.72
CA TYR A 301 1.16 -7.54 10.78
C TYR A 301 0.53 -7.67 12.18
N LEU A 302 -0.78 -7.42 12.30
CA LEU A 302 -1.54 -7.73 13.52
C LEU A 302 -2.00 -9.19 13.60
N GLY A 303 -1.81 -9.97 12.53
CA GLY A 303 -1.90 -11.42 12.50
C GLY A 303 -3.29 -12.00 12.27
N VAL A 304 -4.39 -11.26 12.47
CA VAL A 304 -5.74 -11.79 12.33
C VAL A 304 -6.75 -10.72 11.92
N TRP A 305 -7.28 -10.87 10.74
CA TRP A 305 -8.33 -9.99 10.23
C TRP A 305 -9.72 -10.31 10.80
N ASP A 306 -9.89 -11.49 11.42
CA ASP A 306 -11.16 -11.94 12.00
C ASP A 306 -11.52 -11.27 13.35
N GLY A 307 -10.79 -10.24 13.73
CA GLY A 307 -11.00 -9.47 14.96
C GLY A 307 -10.37 -10.08 16.20
N SER A 308 -9.65 -11.19 16.11
CA SER A 308 -8.88 -11.68 17.25
C SER A 308 -7.59 -10.89 17.41
N ALA A 309 -7.20 -10.60 18.66
CA ALA A 309 -5.99 -9.85 18.95
C ALA A 309 -4.74 -10.70 18.77
N PRO A 310 -3.62 -10.13 18.31
CA PRO A 310 -2.33 -10.78 18.31
C PRO A 310 -1.84 -11.02 19.74
N ASN A 311 -1.14 -12.10 19.96
CA ASN A 311 -0.47 -12.40 21.22
C ASN A 311 1.01 -12.70 20.98
N PRO A 312 1.88 -12.19 21.84
CA PRO A 312 1.76 -11.03 22.72
C PRO A 312 2.05 -9.71 21.98
N THR A 313 1.49 -8.60 22.48
CA THR A 313 1.66 -7.26 21.89
C THR A 313 3.13 -6.87 21.71
N ASP A 314 3.94 -7.06 22.73
CA ASP A 314 5.36 -6.67 22.72
C ASP A 314 6.19 -7.49 21.72
N GLU A 315 5.90 -8.78 21.56
CA GLU A 315 6.59 -9.63 20.57
C GLU A 315 6.25 -9.20 19.14
N THR A 316 5.00 -8.84 18.89
CA THR A 316 4.58 -8.32 17.58
C THR A 316 5.29 -7.01 17.26
N ILE A 317 5.38 -6.08 18.21
CA ILE A 317 6.14 -4.83 18.02
C ILE A 317 7.61 -5.15 17.77
N GLU A 318 8.22 -6.03 18.59
CA GLU A 318 9.63 -6.39 18.51
C GLU A 318 9.99 -7.02 17.16
N SER A 319 9.13 -7.86 16.61
CA SER A 319 9.34 -8.49 15.29
C SER A 319 9.33 -7.49 14.11
N HIS A 320 8.77 -6.31 14.29
CA HIS A 320 8.72 -5.26 13.27
C HIS A 320 9.73 -4.16 13.50
N VAL A 321 9.89 -3.73 14.74
CA VAL A 321 10.88 -2.73 15.16
C VAL A 321 11.39 -3.09 16.56
N SER A 322 12.61 -3.56 16.67
CA SER A 322 13.21 -3.91 17.97
C SER A 322 13.42 -2.68 18.85
N LYS A 323 13.54 -2.90 20.18
CA LYS A 323 13.76 -1.82 21.17
C LYS A 323 15.06 -1.05 20.93
N ASP A 324 16.09 -1.73 20.43
CA ASP A 324 17.38 -1.14 20.07
C ASP A 324 17.45 -0.58 18.65
N PHE A 325 16.34 -0.66 17.88
CA PHE A 325 16.25 -0.20 16.49
C PHE A 325 17.18 -0.91 15.50
N GLN A 326 17.72 -2.07 15.85
CA GLN A 326 18.69 -2.78 15.02
C GLN A 326 18.08 -3.90 14.18
N SER A 327 16.90 -4.39 14.54
CA SER A 327 16.27 -5.54 13.91
C SER A 327 14.74 -5.38 13.80
N GLY A 328 14.14 -6.29 13.05
CA GLY A 328 12.72 -6.32 12.76
C GLY A 328 12.42 -5.98 11.30
N ARG A 329 11.28 -6.49 10.82
CA ARG A 329 10.97 -6.42 9.39
C ARG A 329 10.98 -5.00 8.79
N LEU A 330 10.45 -4.02 9.50
CA LEU A 330 10.44 -2.64 9.02
C LEU A 330 11.85 -2.04 9.04
N VAL A 331 12.65 -2.37 10.06
CA VAL A 331 14.06 -1.93 10.16
C VAL A 331 14.87 -2.45 8.98
N GLU A 332 14.70 -3.73 8.63
CA GLU A 332 15.40 -4.36 7.51
C GLU A 332 15.09 -3.64 6.19
N VAL A 333 13.80 -3.34 5.91
CA VAL A 333 13.38 -2.67 4.68
C VAL A 333 13.87 -1.22 4.64
N ILE A 334 13.77 -0.50 5.78
CA ILE A 334 14.29 0.87 5.90
C ILE A 334 15.80 0.91 5.68
N ASN A 335 16.56 -0.06 6.21
CA ASN A 335 18.01 -0.15 6.04
C ASN A 335 18.43 -0.46 4.59
N LYS A 336 17.60 -1.18 3.82
CA LYS A 336 17.77 -1.33 2.37
C LYS A 336 17.52 -0.04 1.58
N GLY A 337 16.87 0.96 2.20
CA GLY A 337 16.43 2.17 1.51
C GLY A 337 15.22 1.94 0.60
N GLU A 338 14.45 0.91 0.84
CA GLU A 338 13.25 0.56 0.06
C GLU A 338 11.97 1.00 0.80
N PRO A 339 10.86 1.31 0.10
CA PRO A 339 9.61 1.68 0.74
C PRO A 339 9.11 0.62 1.70
N ALA A 340 8.79 1.04 2.92
CA ALA A 340 8.28 0.19 3.98
C ALA A 340 6.76 0.38 4.14
N CYS A 341 6.00 -0.14 3.16
CA CYS A 341 4.54 -0.21 3.23
C CYS A 341 4.14 -1.45 4.03
N PHE A 342 3.44 -1.30 5.15
CA PHE A 342 3.05 -2.43 5.99
C PHE A 342 1.54 -2.52 6.18
N LEU A 343 1.02 -3.75 6.19
CA LEU A 343 -0.39 -4.08 6.01
C LEU A 343 -1.05 -4.52 7.31
N THR A 344 -2.29 -4.11 7.51
CA THR A 344 -3.24 -4.75 8.42
C THR A 344 -4.65 -4.73 7.86
N HIS A 345 -5.56 -5.49 8.50
CA HIS A 345 -6.98 -5.46 8.22
C HIS A 345 -7.74 -4.72 9.32
N TRP A 346 -8.75 -3.93 8.94
CA TRP A 346 -9.49 -3.08 9.86
C TRP A 346 -10.19 -3.85 11.00
N PRO A 347 -10.84 -5.02 10.74
CA PRO A 347 -11.39 -5.83 11.83
C PRO A 347 -10.33 -6.31 12.82
N GLY A 348 -9.12 -6.63 12.33
CA GLY A 348 -7.97 -6.99 13.17
C GLY A 348 -7.50 -5.81 14.02
N MET A 349 -7.46 -4.60 13.47
CA MET A 349 -7.12 -3.38 14.21
C MET A 349 -8.14 -3.10 15.33
N TYR A 350 -9.43 -3.23 15.05
CA TYR A 350 -10.50 -3.06 16.03
C TYR A 350 -10.51 -4.15 17.10
N ALA A 351 -10.15 -5.39 16.74
CA ALA A 351 -10.07 -6.55 17.60
C ALA A 351 -11.31 -6.68 18.52
N ASN A 352 -12.50 -6.61 17.93
CA ASN A 352 -13.79 -6.66 18.63
C ASN A 352 -13.94 -5.61 19.77
N GLY A 353 -13.30 -4.47 19.65
CA GLY A 353 -13.33 -3.38 20.63
C GLY A 353 -12.41 -3.56 21.83
N THR A 354 -11.52 -4.57 21.82
CA THR A 354 -10.59 -4.80 22.96
C THR A 354 -9.45 -3.78 23.00
N GLY A 355 -9.17 -3.10 21.90
CA GLY A 355 -8.08 -2.12 21.76
C GLY A 355 -6.67 -2.72 21.84
N VAL A 356 -6.51 -4.05 21.92
CA VAL A 356 -5.17 -4.67 22.03
C VAL A 356 -4.37 -4.48 20.76
N ALA A 357 -4.96 -4.75 19.59
CA ALA A 357 -4.28 -4.58 18.32
C ALA A 357 -3.97 -3.11 18.03
N PHE A 358 -4.85 -2.19 18.39
CA PHE A 358 -4.60 -0.76 18.28
C PHE A 358 -3.43 -0.31 19.17
N ARG A 359 -3.31 -0.82 20.40
CA ARG A 359 -2.14 -0.55 21.25
C ARG A 359 -0.84 -1.10 20.64
N THR A 360 -0.88 -2.27 19.99
CA THR A 360 0.26 -2.83 19.25
C THR A 360 0.68 -1.90 18.12
N PHE A 361 -0.27 -1.43 17.33
CA PHE A 361 -0.03 -0.44 16.27
C PHE A 361 0.59 0.85 16.83
N GLN A 362 -0.01 1.41 17.88
CA GLN A 362 0.52 2.61 18.53
C GLN A 362 1.97 2.43 19.01
N GLY A 363 2.29 1.28 19.59
CA GLY A 363 3.64 0.93 20.02
C GLY A 363 4.64 0.88 18.86
N THR A 364 4.24 0.23 17.74
CA THR A 364 5.06 0.15 16.53
C THR A 364 5.32 1.53 15.93
N VAL A 365 4.29 2.36 15.78
CA VAL A 365 4.42 3.72 15.22
C VAL A 365 5.31 4.60 16.10
N ARG A 366 5.10 4.60 17.42
CA ARG A 366 5.96 5.37 18.34
C ARG A 366 7.42 4.94 18.25
N ARG A 367 7.67 3.63 18.12
CA ARG A 367 9.02 3.09 18.01
C ARG A 367 9.66 3.46 16.66
N LEU A 368 8.92 3.37 15.56
CA LEU A 368 9.37 3.86 14.24
C LEU A 368 9.75 5.34 14.29
N ASN A 369 8.87 6.18 14.82
CA ASN A 369 9.11 7.61 14.91
C ASN A 369 10.28 7.96 15.86
N ALA A 370 10.47 7.21 16.94
CA ALA A 370 11.59 7.42 17.86
C ALA A 370 12.93 7.08 17.25
N GLY A 371 13.02 5.95 16.51
CA GLY A 371 14.30 5.46 15.98
C GLY A 371 14.65 5.94 14.57
N PHE A 372 13.65 6.32 13.77
CA PHE A 372 13.85 6.52 12.33
C PHE A 372 13.27 7.84 11.78
N ARG A 373 12.74 8.74 12.61
CA ARG A 373 12.06 9.96 12.17
C ARG A 373 12.83 10.75 11.10
N ASP A 374 14.13 10.83 11.24
CA ASP A 374 15.00 11.57 10.32
C ASP A 374 15.33 10.79 9.04
N ARG A 375 15.07 9.49 9.01
CA ARG A 375 15.38 8.58 7.92
C ARG A 375 14.16 8.18 7.10
N ILE A 376 12.95 8.35 7.64
CA ILE A 376 11.69 7.96 7.03
C ILE A 376 10.81 9.16 6.72
N ARG A 377 9.85 8.94 5.81
CA ARG A 377 8.78 9.88 5.51
C ARG A 377 7.47 9.12 5.37
N TRP A 378 6.48 9.46 6.19
CA TRP A 378 5.13 8.94 6.02
C TRP A 378 4.49 9.50 4.76
N MET A 379 3.98 8.64 3.90
CA MET A 379 3.42 8.99 2.60
C MET A 379 2.17 8.18 2.29
N LYS A 380 1.25 8.78 1.55
CA LYS A 380 0.13 8.07 0.92
C LYS A 380 0.64 7.21 -0.23
N LEU A 381 -0.13 6.19 -0.65
CA LEU A 381 0.25 5.38 -1.81
C LEU A 381 0.27 6.21 -3.10
N SER A 382 -0.67 7.17 -3.27
CA SER A 382 -0.67 8.10 -4.40
C SER A 382 0.60 8.94 -4.49
N GLU A 383 1.14 9.40 -3.36
CA GLU A 383 2.41 10.16 -3.31
C GLU A 383 3.60 9.27 -3.67
N ILE A 384 3.60 8.01 -3.20
CA ILE A 384 4.62 7.02 -3.57
C ILE A 384 4.52 6.71 -5.07
N ALA A 385 3.32 6.48 -5.59
CA ALA A 385 3.09 6.23 -7.02
C ALA A 385 3.60 7.38 -7.88
N ARG A 386 3.26 8.61 -7.54
CA ARG A 386 3.70 9.82 -8.24
C ARG A 386 5.22 9.94 -8.25
N TYR A 387 5.84 9.75 -7.10
CA TYR A 387 7.29 9.81 -7.00
C TYR A 387 7.97 8.73 -7.85
N TRP A 388 7.48 7.49 -7.81
CA TRP A 388 8.07 6.39 -8.60
C TRP A 388 7.85 6.56 -10.09
N ALA A 389 6.70 7.02 -10.54
CA ALA A 389 6.46 7.35 -11.94
C ALA A 389 7.44 8.43 -12.44
N ALA A 390 7.60 9.52 -11.69
CA ALA A 390 8.58 10.55 -12.00
C ALA A 390 10.02 10.00 -11.93
N LYS A 391 10.35 9.27 -10.86
CA LYS A 391 11.67 8.64 -10.66
C LYS A 391 12.04 7.73 -11.82
N GLU A 392 11.13 6.88 -12.29
CA GLU A 392 11.42 5.86 -13.31
C GLU A 392 11.32 6.39 -14.75
N LEU A 393 10.55 7.45 -15.00
CA LEU A 393 10.19 7.86 -16.35
C LEU A 393 10.76 9.26 -16.76
N THR A 394 11.50 9.92 -15.87
CA THR A 394 12.21 11.15 -16.23
C THR A 394 13.48 10.82 -17.02
N THR A 395 13.63 11.41 -18.20
CA THR A 395 14.87 11.39 -18.95
C THR A 395 15.91 12.27 -18.25
N ILE A 396 17.12 11.76 -18.08
CA ILE A 396 18.22 12.48 -17.41
C ILE A 396 19.46 12.47 -18.31
N VAL A 397 19.94 13.65 -18.65
CA VAL A 397 21.17 13.84 -19.41
C VAL A 397 22.11 14.72 -18.60
N ASN A 398 23.34 14.27 -18.37
CA ASN A 398 24.38 15.07 -17.73
C ASN A 398 25.52 15.31 -18.72
N ALA A 399 25.76 16.57 -19.07
CA ALA A 399 26.80 16.96 -20.03
C ALA A 399 27.29 18.37 -19.75
N ASN A 400 28.60 18.58 -19.88
CA ASN A 400 29.23 19.90 -19.76
C ASN A 400 28.92 20.63 -18.44
N GLY A 401 28.81 19.87 -17.32
CA GLY A 401 28.50 20.45 -16.01
C GLY A 401 27.04 20.88 -15.83
N LYS A 402 26.16 20.47 -16.72
CA LYS A 402 24.73 20.76 -16.70
C LYS A 402 23.92 19.44 -16.73
N THR A 403 23.00 19.27 -15.78
CA THR A 403 22.06 18.17 -15.79
C THR A 403 20.71 18.63 -16.33
N THR A 404 20.23 17.98 -17.38
CA THR A 404 18.93 18.26 -18.01
C THR A 404 17.97 17.10 -17.71
N LEU A 405 16.79 17.46 -17.25
CA LEU A 405 15.69 16.54 -16.92
C LEU A 405 14.54 16.81 -17.88
N LYS A 406 13.92 15.76 -18.42
CA LYS A 406 12.65 15.87 -19.13
C LYS A 406 11.65 14.95 -18.43
N ALA A 407 10.77 15.57 -17.66
CA ALA A 407 9.85 14.89 -16.76
C ALA A 407 8.45 14.75 -17.38
N PRO A 408 7.89 13.54 -17.51
CA PRO A 408 6.51 13.37 -17.94
C PRO A 408 5.51 13.65 -16.82
N PHE A 409 5.95 13.59 -15.57
CA PHE A 409 5.14 13.81 -14.37
C PHE A 409 5.85 14.72 -13.38
N GLU A 410 5.09 15.62 -12.78
CA GLU A 410 5.58 16.44 -11.66
C GLU A 410 5.62 15.65 -10.35
N THR A 411 6.53 16.01 -9.44
CA THR A 411 6.54 15.46 -8.08
C THR A 411 7.31 16.38 -7.14
N PRO A 412 6.83 16.60 -5.90
CA PRO A 412 7.61 17.24 -4.86
C PRO A 412 8.72 16.31 -4.33
N GLY A 413 9.74 16.91 -3.74
CA GLY A 413 10.82 16.18 -3.09
C GLY A 413 11.70 15.37 -4.02
N PHE A 414 11.75 15.70 -5.31
CA PHE A 414 12.60 15.00 -6.26
C PHE A 414 14.06 15.21 -5.88
N THR A 415 14.73 14.10 -5.57
CA THR A 415 16.07 14.14 -4.96
C THR A 415 17.07 13.45 -5.86
N LEU A 416 18.12 14.15 -6.24
CA LEU A 416 19.20 13.66 -7.10
C LEU A 416 20.55 13.73 -6.39
N ASP A 417 21.35 12.69 -6.54
CA ASP A 417 22.79 12.71 -6.30
C ASP A 417 23.48 12.82 -7.65
N LEU A 418 24.25 13.90 -7.86
CA LEU A 418 24.86 14.21 -9.15
C LEU A 418 26.25 14.87 -8.98
N PRO A 419 27.16 14.70 -9.97
CA PRO A 419 28.43 15.43 -10.02
C PRO A 419 28.17 16.93 -10.15
N PHE A 420 28.88 17.74 -9.34
CA PHE A 420 28.68 19.16 -9.33
C PHE A 420 29.95 19.91 -8.87
N HIS A 421 30.35 20.93 -9.61
CA HIS A 421 31.65 21.59 -9.41
C HIS A 421 31.56 23.08 -9.08
N THR A 422 30.35 23.63 -8.96
CA THR A 422 30.13 25.07 -8.67
C THR A 422 29.67 25.28 -7.22
N SER A 423 29.56 26.54 -6.80
CA SER A 423 29.34 26.88 -5.39
C SER A 423 27.91 26.62 -4.88
N ALA A 424 26.89 26.81 -5.72
CA ALA A 424 25.47 26.54 -5.39
C ALA A 424 24.71 26.07 -6.64
N PRO A 425 23.95 24.97 -6.56
CA PRO A 425 23.14 24.53 -7.69
C PRO A 425 21.96 25.48 -7.94
N VAL A 426 21.67 25.70 -9.21
CA VAL A 426 20.52 26.48 -9.67
C VAL A 426 19.61 25.56 -10.49
N VAL A 427 18.33 25.50 -10.12
CA VAL A 427 17.29 24.78 -10.85
C VAL A 427 16.53 25.79 -11.72
N GLN A 428 16.40 25.49 -13.00
CA GLN A 428 15.64 26.27 -13.94
C GLN A 428 14.55 25.42 -14.61
N HIS A 429 13.33 25.94 -14.62
CA HIS A 429 12.18 25.38 -15.35
C HIS A 429 11.50 26.52 -16.13
N GLY A 430 11.45 26.43 -17.46
CA GLY A 430 11.01 27.56 -18.30
C GLY A 430 11.77 28.85 -17.98
N ASP A 431 11.03 29.92 -17.69
CA ASP A 431 11.58 31.22 -17.29
C ASP A 431 11.84 31.33 -15.77
N SER A 432 11.43 30.34 -14.99
CA SER A 432 11.62 30.31 -13.53
C SER A 432 12.99 29.74 -13.18
N GLN A 433 13.71 30.46 -12.32
CA GLN A 433 15.03 30.08 -11.84
C GLN A 433 15.07 30.15 -10.31
N MET A 434 15.62 29.10 -9.68
CA MET A 434 15.75 29.01 -8.24
C MET A 434 17.15 28.54 -7.84
N GLU A 435 17.88 29.38 -7.11
CA GLU A 435 19.11 28.98 -6.43
C GLU A 435 18.76 28.13 -5.20
N LEU A 436 19.35 26.95 -5.08
CA LEU A 436 19.07 26.05 -3.97
C LEU A 436 19.80 26.49 -2.71
N LYS A 437 19.10 26.47 -1.58
CA LYS A 437 19.64 26.76 -0.26
C LYS A 437 20.44 25.58 0.28
N LYS A 438 21.69 25.82 0.72
CA LYS A 438 22.52 24.79 1.33
C LYS A 438 22.00 24.39 2.70
N VAL A 439 21.94 23.08 2.95
CA VAL A 439 21.66 22.48 4.27
C VAL A 439 22.83 21.59 4.70
N ASN A 440 22.91 21.26 5.98
CA ASN A 440 24.08 20.57 6.53
C ASN A 440 24.03 19.04 6.36
N SER A 441 22.84 18.47 6.13
CA SER A 441 22.68 17.02 6.02
C SER A 441 21.47 16.64 5.19
N THR A 442 21.40 15.39 4.76
CA THR A 442 20.25 14.82 4.03
C THR A 442 18.96 14.85 4.84
N GLN A 443 19.03 14.80 6.18
CA GLN A 443 17.87 14.91 7.06
C GLN A 443 17.17 16.27 7.02
N GLN A 444 17.86 17.30 6.54
CA GLN A 444 17.33 18.67 6.42
C GLN A 444 16.83 18.99 5.02
N LEU A 445 16.90 18.02 4.08
CA LEU A 445 16.42 18.24 2.71
C LEU A 445 14.90 18.55 2.68
N SER A 446 14.59 19.57 1.93
CA SER A 446 13.25 20.01 1.55
C SER A 446 13.30 20.58 0.13
N ASP A 447 12.15 20.85 -0.46
CA ASP A 447 12.13 21.47 -1.78
C ASP A 447 12.91 22.79 -1.77
N GLY A 448 13.77 22.99 -2.77
CA GLY A 448 14.64 24.15 -2.90
C GLY A 448 15.95 24.07 -2.09
N THR A 449 16.39 22.88 -1.66
CA THR A 449 17.62 22.72 -0.87
C THR A 449 18.61 21.74 -1.47
N TRP A 450 19.88 21.86 -1.05
CA TRP A 450 20.94 20.93 -1.40
C TRP A 450 21.92 20.69 -0.26
N THR A 451 22.63 19.59 -0.31
CA THR A 451 23.75 19.25 0.61
C THR A 451 24.89 18.58 -0.15
N LYS A 452 26.03 18.41 0.49
CA LYS A 452 27.13 17.64 -0.10
C LYS A 452 26.74 16.18 -0.23
N GLY A 453 27.10 15.56 -1.36
CA GLY A 453 26.98 14.12 -1.58
C GLY A 453 27.98 13.32 -0.72
N SER A 454 27.77 12.01 -0.67
CA SER A 454 28.73 11.08 -0.01
C SER A 454 29.98 10.83 -0.86
N VAL A 455 29.91 11.09 -2.16
CA VAL A 455 31.02 10.99 -3.10
C VAL A 455 31.64 12.37 -3.26
N GLU A 456 32.98 12.44 -3.27
CA GLU A 456 33.70 13.71 -3.52
C GLU A 456 33.31 14.29 -4.89
N GLY A 457 33.04 15.59 -4.95
CA GLY A 457 32.57 16.26 -6.17
C GLY A 457 31.09 16.06 -6.47
N HIS A 458 30.32 15.41 -5.61
CA HIS A 458 28.88 15.24 -5.74
C HIS A 458 28.10 16.15 -4.78
N VAL A 459 26.89 16.49 -5.20
CA VAL A 459 25.88 17.14 -4.37
C VAL A 459 24.58 16.36 -4.42
N ILE A 460 23.80 16.46 -3.33
CA ILE A 460 22.44 15.99 -3.29
C ILE A 460 21.51 17.19 -3.33
N VAL A 461 20.72 17.29 -4.38
CA VAL A 461 19.74 18.36 -4.59
C VAL A 461 18.33 17.84 -4.38
N CYS A 462 17.44 18.66 -3.81
CA CYS A 462 16.04 18.34 -3.59
C CYS A 462 15.17 19.53 -4.02
N PHE A 463 14.19 19.27 -4.89
CA PHE A 463 13.32 20.32 -5.44
C PHE A 463 11.99 19.72 -5.94
N ILE A 464 11.03 20.60 -6.24
CA ILE A 464 9.81 20.20 -6.95
C ILE A 464 10.20 19.98 -8.42
N LEU A 465 10.09 18.74 -8.89
CA LEU A 465 10.25 18.43 -10.31
C LEU A 465 8.96 18.80 -11.03
N GLU A 466 9.03 19.82 -11.87
CA GLU A 466 7.92 20.24 -12.71
C GLU A 466 7.83 19.35 -13.97
N LYS A 467 6.63 19.24 -14.54
CA LYS A 467 6.40 18.53 -15.80
C LYS A 467 7.04 19.29 -16.98
N GLY A 468 7.83 18.60 -17.81
CA GLY A 468 8.57 19.19 -18.93
C GLY A 468 10.06 19.27 -18.67
N ASP A 469 10.70 20.29 -19.22
CA ASP A 469 12.15 20.43 -19.21
C ASP A 469 12.63 21.22 -18.00
N THR A 470 13.53 20.63 -17.21
CA THR A 470 14.19 21.25 -16.06
C THR A 470 15.69 21.10 -16.19
N THR A 471 16.45 22.11 -15.83
CA THR A 471 17.93 22.07 -15.85
C THR A 471 18.52 22.41 -14.50
N ILE A 472 19.66 21.78 -14.17
CA ILE A 472 20.45 22.03 -12.97
C ILE A 472 21.85 22.42 -13.44
N SER A 473 22.29 23.62 -13.03
CA SER A 473 23.58 24.18 -13.40
C SER A 473 24.28 24.85 -12.21
#